data_268d87c27f537cae119d37bef7060eb3
#
_entry.id   268d87c27f537cae119d37bef7060eb3
#
_cell.length_a   1.000
_cell.length_b   1.000
_cell.length_c   1.000
_cell.angle_alpha   90.00
_cell.angle_beta   90.00
_cell.angle_gamma   90.00
#
_symmetry.space_group_name_H-M   'P 1'
#
loop_
_entity.id
_entity.type
_entity.pdbx_description
1 polymer ?
#
loop_
_entity_poly.entity_id
_entity_poly.type
_entity_poly.pdbx_seq_one_letter_code
_entity_poly.pdbx_strand_id
1 'polypeptide(L)'
;MTEFYYFALSFFVYGFLGWCTEVAYAAVKQGKFVNRGFLNGPICPVYGIGVGVVVQFLTPLENNLVLLYISSTILVTAIEGITGFLLEKIFHNKWWDYSDQPLNIGGYVCVLFSLIWGVFCVLIVKVIHPLIYKVLTMIPFVLGIIVMACLAVGLLADLYVTASAILKMNRKLETMEKIAAELKDLSNKVGENIYENVMEGMEFQEEKKEQLGNAREELKERLEEPKAIVNGLRDGVKERLEEPKARMEELAPKINVEEMKARMEELKAKYEEMAENRTKVGERLVKAFPKMQVRQHKEIFEELRERVRRSK
;
A
#
# COMPACT_ATOMS: atom_id res chain seq x y z
N MET A 1 33.14 -22.69 19.58
CA MET A 1 33.06 -21.20 19.76
C MET A 1 33.70 -20.43 18.60
N THR A 2 34.85 -20.88 18.11
CA THR A 2 35.58 -20.19 17.01
C THR A 2 34.79 -20.15 15.69
N GLU A 3 34.11 -21.23 15.30
CA GLU A 3 33.32 -21.30 14.08
C GLU A 3 32.12 -20.34 14.14
N PHE A 4 31.39 -20.29 15.24
CA PHE A 4 30.28 -19.35 15.41
C PHE A 4 30.74 -17.90 15.37
N TYR A 5 31.90 -17.60 15.92
CA TYR A 5 32.49 -16.24 15.85
C TYR A 5 32.76 -15.82 14.42
N TYR A 6 33.42 -16.66 13.62
CA TYR A 6 33.68 -16.33 12.19
C TYR A 6 32.41 -16.31 11.34
N PHE A 7 31.43 -17.17 11.66
CA PHE A 7 30.13 -17.13 11.03
C PHE A 7 29.45 -15.78 11.28
N ALA A 8 29.43 -15.32 12.53
CA ALA A 8 28.78 -14.06 12.90
C ALA A 8 29.50 -12.84 12.32
N LEU A 9 30.84 -12.82 12.26
CA LEU A 9 31.59 -11.78 11.55
C LEU A 9 31.30 -11.79 10.04
N SER A 10 31.29 -12.98 9.43
CA SER A 10 30.98 -13.17 8.02
C SER A 10 29.59 -12.66 7.67
N PHE A 11 28.60 -12.85 8.58
CA PHE A 11 27.25 -12.30 8.40
C PHE A 11 27.26 -10.80 8.17
N PHE A 12 27.98 -10.03 8.96
CA PHE A 12 28.07 -8.57 8.79
C PHE A 12 28.77 -8.19 7.49
N VAL A 13 29.86 -8.87 7.14
CA VAL A 13 30.60 -8.63 5.89
C VAL A 13 29.69 -8.90 4.68
N TYR A 14 29.04 -10.06 4.63
CA TYR A 14 28.16 -10.40 3.52
C TYR A 14 26.88 -9.58 3.49
N GLY A 15 26.36 -9.21 4.66
CA GLY A 15 25.25 -8.27 4.74
C GLY A 15 25.59 -6.91 4.15
N PHE A 16 26.80 -6.41 4.41
CA PHE A 16 27.29 -5.17 3.82
C PHE A 16 27.55 -5.30 2.31
N LEU A 17 28.24 -6.35 1.86
CA LEU A 17 28.49 -6.60 0.44
C LEU A 17 27.18 -6.78 -0.35
N GLY A 18 26.20 -7.47 0.25
CA GLY A 18 24.86 -7.60 -0.33
C GLY A 18 24.14 -6.26 -0.46
N TRP A 19 24.25 -5.40 0.54
CA TRP A 19 23.76 -4.02 0.44
C TRP A 19 24.46 -3.23 -0.67
N CYS A 20 25.78 -3.34 -0.81
CA CYS A 20 26.53 -2.71 -1.90
C CYS A 20 26.03 -3.17 -3.27
N THR A 21 25.76 -4.47 -3.44
CA THR A 21 25.22 -5.04 -4.69
C THR A 21 23.85 -4.48 -5.03
N GLU A 22 22.96 -4.39 -4.04
CA GLU A 22 21.61 -3.83 -4.22
C GLU A 22 21.64 -2.34 -4.59
N VAL A 23 22.52 -1.57 -3.95
CA VAL A 23 22.69 -0.15 -4.25
C VAL A 23 23.29 0.05 -5.63
N ALA A 24 24.31 -0.75 -6.01
CA ALA A 24 24.91 -0.72 -7.34
C ALA A 24 23.88 -1.05 -8.43
N TYR A 25 23.08 -2.10 -8.23
CA TYR A 25 22.00 -2.45 -9.15
C TYR A 25 20.97 -1.30 -9.28
N ALA A 26 20.57 -0.70 -8.18
CA ALA A 26 19.64 0.42 -8.20
C ALA A 26 20.23 1.66 -8.89
N ALA A 27 21.51 1.96 -8.63
CA ALA A 27 22.21 3.08 -9.25
C ALA A 27 22.30 2.93 -10.78
N VAL A 28 22.64 1.74 -11.26
CA VAL A 28 22.68 1.46 -12.71
C VAL A 28 21.29 1.59 -13.33
N LYS A 29 20.25 1.08 -12.66
CA LYS A 29 18.88 1.06 -13.20
C LYS A 29 18.17 2.42 -13.14
N GLN A 30 18.42 3.21 -12.07
CA GLN A 30 17.71 4.47 -11.81
C GLN A 30 18.54 5.72 -12.05
N GLY A 31 19.83 5.59 -12.38
CA GLY A 31 20.74 6.71 -12.60
C GLY A 31 21.02 7.57 -11.35
N LYS A 32 20.72 7.06 -10.15
CA LYS A 32 20.92 7.78 -8.88
C LYS A 32 21.16 6.82 -7.73
N PHE A 33 21.79 7.33 -6.67
CA PHE A 33 21.93 6.58 -5.43
C PHE A 33 20.55 6.33 -4.78
N VAL A 34 20.24 5.05 -4.50
CA VAL A 34 19.06 4.63 -3.75
C VAL A 34 19.49 3.59 -2.74
N ASN A 35 19.27 3.84 -1.46
CA ASN A 35 19.43 2.80 -0.45
C ASN A 35 18.34 1.75 -0.63
N ARG A 36 18.67 0.65 -1.30
CA ARG A 36 17.76 -0.46 -1.60
C ARG A 36 17.77 -1.56 -0.53
N GLY A 37 18.47 -1.35 0.58
CA GLY A 37 18.39 -2.25 1.73
C GLY A 37 16.99 -2.26 2.37
N PHE A 38 16.61 -3.40 2.92
CA PHE A 38 15.41 -3.48 3.80
C PHE A 38 15.58 -2.55 5.01
N LEU A 39 16.76 -2.55 5.61
CA LEU A 39 17.14 -1.69 6.73
C LEU A 39 17.56 -0.28 6.27
N ASN A 40 17.60 0.67 7.20
CA ASN A 40 18.07 2.03 6.91
C ASN A 40 19.60 2.07 6.77
N GLY A 41 20.31 1.27 7.57
CA GLY A 41 21.76 1.12 7.52
C GLY A 41 22.23 0.28 6.32
N PRO A 42 23.55 0.24 6.10
CA PRO A 42 24.16 -0.42 4.97
C PRO A 42 24.33 -1.94 5.19
N ILE A 43 23.26 -2.61 5.57
CA ILE A 43 23.25 -4.05 5.79
C ILE A 43 21.97 -4.67 5.21
N CYS A 44 22.13 -5.73 4.42
CA CYS A 44 21.06 -6.61 3.97
C CYS A 44 21.12 -7.96 4.71
N PRO A 45 20.35 -8.19 5.76
CA PRO A 45 20.43 -9.40 6.60
C PRO A 45 20.24 -10.70 5.81
N VAL A 46 19.39 -10.68 4.78
CA VAL A 46 19.13 -11.86 3.94
C VAL A 46 20.41 -12.35 3.23
N TYR A 47 21.26 -11.43 2.79
CA TYR A 47 22.55 -11.79 2.19
C TYR A 47 23.52 -12.34 3.24
N GLY A 48 23.57 -11.72 4.42
CA GLY A 48 24.39 -12.20 5.54
C GLY A 48 24.03 -13.61 5.97
N ILE A 49 22.74 -13.88 6.18
CA ILE A 49 22.23 -15.21 6.52
C ILE A 49 22.41 -16.18 5.35
N GLY A 50 21.97 -15.78 4.14
CA GLY A 50 21.97 -16.65 2.97
C GLY A 50 23.38 -17.12 2.59
N VAL A 51 24.34 -16.19 2.51
CA VAL A 51 25.73 -16.55 2.21
C VAL A 51 26.36 -17.33 3.36
N GLY A 52 26.08 -16.97 4.61
CA GLY A 52 26.56 -17.72 5.79
C GLY A 52 26.10 -19.18 5.74
N VAL A 53 24.82 -19.42 5.46
CA VAL A 53 24.26 -20.78 5.31
C VAL A 53 24.88 -21.51 4.13
N VAL A 54 25.01 -20.86 2.96
CA VAL A 54 25.66 -21.44 1.77
C VAL A 54 27.09 -21.88 2.11
N VAL A 55 27.87 -21.01 2.70
CA VAL A 55 29.26 -21.31 3.09
C VAL A 55 29.32 -22.45 4.07
N GLN A 56 28.53 -22.42 5.14
CA GLN A 56 28.54 -23.43 6.20
C GLN A 56 28.20 -24.83 5.71
N PHE A 57 27.21 -24.94 4.81
CA PHE A 57 26.73 -26.25 4.35
C PHE A 57 27.39 -26.73 3.05
N LEU A 58 27.90 -25.82 2.21
CA LEU A 58 28.36 -26.21 0.87
C LEU A 58 29.88 -26.16 0.70
N THR A 59 30.66 -25.61 1.63
CA THR A 59 32.12 -25.70 1.59
C THR A 59 32.61 -27.14 1.51
N PRO A 60 32.03 -28.16 2.20
CA PRO A 60 32.43 -29.54 2.03
C PRO A 60 32.30 -30.09 0.59
N LEU A 61 31.46 -29.45 -0.23
CA LEU A 61 31.23 -29.86 -1.63
C LEU A 61 32.12 -29.12 -2.61
N GLU A 62 33.04 -28.27 -2.16
CA GLU A 62 33.84 -27.38 -3.02
C GLU A 62 34.67 -28.14 -4.08
N ASN A 63 35.04 -29.39 -3.83
CA ASN A 63 35.83 -30.18 -4.78
C ASN A 63 35.03 -30.69 -5.99
N ASN A 64 33.68 -30.67 -5.91
CA ASN A 64 32.81 -31.07 -7.03
C ASN A 64 31.95 -29.89 -7.48
N LEU A 65 32.39 -29.18 -8.53
CA LEU A 65 31.74 -27.98 -9.04
C LEU A 65 30.28 -28.20 -9.45
N VAL A 66 29.97 -29.36 -10.05
CA VAL A 66 28.60 -29.66 -10.49
C VAL A 66 27.67 -29.83 -9.27
N LEU A 67 28.11 -30.61 -8.28
CA LEU A 67 27.37 -30.83 -7.06
C LEU A 67 27.22 -29.52 -6.26
N LEU A 68 28.29 -28.75 -6.15
CA LEU A 68 28.30 -27.44 -5.52
C LEU A 68 27.27 -26.50 -6.17
N TYR A 69 27.27 -26.42 -7.53
CA TYR A 69 26.34 -25.56 -8.26
C TYR A 69 24.88 -25.98 -8.06
N ILE A 70 24.56 -27.27 -8.20
CA ILE A 70 23.19 -27.76 -8.04
C ILE A 70 22.70 -27.51 -6.61
N SER A 71 23.52 -27.89 -5.62
CA SER A 71 23.16 -27.69 -4.19
C SER A 71 23.03 -26.22 -3.83
N SER A 72 23.90 -25.35 -4.39
CA SER A 72 23.81 -23.90 -4.22
C SER A 72 22.51 -23.33 -4.78
N THR A 73 22.16 -23.75 -6.00
CA THR A 73 20.92 -23.30 -6.66
C THR A 73 19.69 -23.69 -5.82
N ILE A 74 19.62 -24.92 -5.36
CA ILE A 74 18.49 -25.39 -4.53
C ILE A 74 18.45 -24.62 -3.21
N LEU A 75 19.59 -24.50 -2.53
CA LEU A 75 19.65 -23.89 -1.20
C LEU A 75 19.31 -22.40 -1.26
N VAL A 76 19.88 -21.63 -2.21
CA VAL A 76 19.59 -20.20 -2.32
C VAL A 76 18.14 -19.94 -2.73
N THR A 77 17.58 -20.78 -3.60
CA THR A 77 16.15 -20.72 -3.97
C THR A 77 15.25 -20.94 -2.77
N ALA A 78 15.57 -21.92 -1.93
CA ALA A 78 14.82 -22.18 -0.69
C ALA A 78 14.91 -20.98 0.27
N ILE A 79 16.11 -20.41 0.46
CA ILE A 79 16.31 -19.24 1.34
C ILE A 79 15.54 -18.02 0.82
N GLU A 80 15.61 -17.74 -0.50
CA GLU A 80 14.89 -16.63 -1.12
C GLU A 80 13.37 -16.80 -0.97
N GLY A 81 12.85 -17.99 -1.27
CA GLY A 81 11.42 -18.29 -1.15
C GLY A 81 10.90 -18.21 0.29
N ILE A 82 11.62 -18.78 1.23
CA ILE A 82 11.28 -18.73 2.67
C ILE A 82 11.32 -17.27 3.15
N THR A 83 12.33 -16.51 2.77
CA THR A 83 12.46 -15.10 3.16
C THR A 83 11.31 -14.28 2.62
N GLY A 84 10.99 -14.41 1.33
CA GLY A 84 9.87 -13.70 0.70
C GLY A 84 8.53 -14.03 1.37
N PHE A 85 8.28 -15.31 1.60
CA PHE A 85 7.07 -15.78 2.30
C PHE A 85 6.98 -15.26 3.75
N LEU A 86 8.07 -15.32 4.53
CA LEU A 86 8.08 -14.84 5.90
C LEU A 86 7.87 -13.32 5.98
N LEU A 87 8.54 -12.56 5.13
CA LEU A 87 8.37 -11.10 5.08
C LEU A 87 6.94 -10.71 4.72
N GLU A 88 6.33 -11.41 3.75
CA GLU A 88 4.93 -11.17 3.41
C GLU A 88 3.99 -11.55 4.56
N LYS A 89 4.23 -12.67 5.24
CA LYS A 89 3.41 -13.11 6.36
C LYS A 89 3.49 -12.18 7.56
N ILE A 90 4.69 -11.63 7.85
CA ILE A 90 4.92 -10.74 9.00
C ILE A 90 4.45 -9.32 8.72
N PHE A 91 4.78 -8.79 7.55
CA PHE A 91 4.55 -7.39 7.22
C PHE A 91 3.37 -7.16 6.28
N HIS A 92 2.73 -8.23 5.77
CA HIS A 92 1.63 -8.17 4.79
C HIS A 92 2.00 -7.43 3.48
N ASN A 93 3.31 -7.32 3.22
CA ASN A 93 3.88 -6.62 2.07
C ASN A 93 4.80 -7.57 1.29
N LYS A 94 4.60 -7.66 -0.01
CA LYS A 94 5.46 -8.38 -0.94
C LYS A 94 6.55 -7.43 -1.45
N TRP A 95 7.81 -7.67 -1.08
CA TRP A 95 8.92 -6.75 -1.34
C TRP A 95 9.43 -6.82 -2.77
N TRP A 96 9.34 -8.00 -3.40
CA TRP A 96 9.60 -8.24 -4.80
C TRP A 96 8.54 -9.17 -5.36
N ASP A 97 8.35 -9.14 -6.66
CA ASP A 97 7.39 -9.99 -7.33
C ASP A 97 7.93 -10.46 -8.68
N TYR A 98 8.06 -11.78 -8.81
CA TYR A 98 8.46 -12.46 -10.02
C TYR A 98 7.28 -13.08 -10.78
N SER A 99 6.04 -12.73 -10.45
CA SER A 99 4.85 -13.31 -11.10
C SER A 99 4.84 -13.13 -12.61
N ASP A 100 5.48 -12.06 -13.10
CA ASP A 100 5.64 -11.78 -14.53
C ASP A 100 6.74 -12.64 -15.21
N GLN A 101 7.51 -13.41 -14.43
CA GLN A 101 8.61 -14.21 -14.95
C GLN A 101 8.17 -15.66 -15.20
N PRO A 102 8.68 -16.32 -16.27
CA PRO A 102 8.41 -17.72 -16.52
C PRO A 102 8.97 -18.60 -15.40
N LEU A 103 8.30 -19.70 -15.11
CA LEU A 103 8.70 -20.69 -14.09
C LEU A 103 8.94 -20.06 -12.71
N ASN A 104 8.08 -19.11 -12.30
CA ASN A 104 8.07 -18.59 -10.95
C ASN A 104 7.24 -19.50 -10.02
N ILE A 105 7.55 -19.46 -8.73
CA ILE A 105 6.80 -20.14 -7.67
C ILE A 105 6.23 -19.09 -6.72
N GLY A 106 4.92 -18.84 -6.82
CA GLY A 106 4.22 -17.86 -6.00
C GLY A 106 4.71 -16.41 -6.13
N GLY A 107 5.52 -16.11 -7.18
CA GLY A 107 6.18 -14.83 -7.36
C GLY A 107 7.32 -14.55 -6.37
N TYR A 108 7.66 -15.49 -5.47
CA TYR A 108 8.77 -15.32 -4.52
C TYR A 108 10.11 -15.67 -5.14
N VAL A 109 10.15 -16.70 -5.99
CA VAL A 109 11.35 -17.21 -6.65
C VAL A 109 11.08 -17.43 -8.14
N CYS A 110 12.14 -17.41 -8.94
CA CYS A 110 12.08 -17.67 -10.37
C CYS A 110 13.30 -18.48 -10.80
N VAL A 111 13.10 -19.53 -11.59
CA VAL A 111 14.16 -20.44 -12.01
C VAL A 111 15.35 -19.73 -12.63
N LEU A 112 15.13 -18.75 -13.50
CA LEU A 112 16.21 -17.99 -14.12
C LEU A 112 17.12 -17.32 -13.07
N PHE A 113 16.54 -16.62 -12.10
CA PHE A 113 17.32 -15.96 -11.07
C PHE A 113 17.97 -16.97 -10.12
N SER A 114 17.29 -18.08 -9.81
CA SER A 114 17.86 -19.17 -9.01
C SER A 114 19.15 -19.74 -9.63
N LEU A 115 19.15 -19.97 -10.95
CA LEU A 115 20.33 -20.43 -11.68
C LEU A 115 21.48 -19.41 -11.64
N ILE A 116 21.16 -18.13 -11.80
CA ILE A 116 22.16 -17.04 -11.72
C ILE A 116 22.75 -16.98 -10.30
N TRP A 117 21.89 -17.01 -9.26
CA TRP A 117 22.35 -17.03 -7.87
C TRP A 117 23.20 -18.25 -7.55
N GLY A 118 22.89 -19.42 -8.13
CA GLY A 118 23.71 -20.62 -8.01
C GLY A 118 25.16 -20.39 -8.48
N VAL A 119 25.36 -19.70 -9.61
CA VAL A 119 26.70 -19.33 -10.10
C VAL A 119 27.41 -18.39 -9.12
N PHE A 120 26.71 -17.37 -8.60
CA PHE A 120 27.30 -16.48 -7.60
C PHE A 120 27.69 -17.22 -6.31
N CYS A 121 26.89 -18.18 -5.87
CA CYS A 121 27.23 -19.00 -4.69
C CYS A 121 28.49 -19.84 -4.90
N VAL A 122 28.68 -20.42 -6.08
CA VAL A 122 29.95 -21.14 -6.43
C VAL A 122 31.13 -20.17 -6.36
N LEU A 123 31.01 -18.97 -6.93
CA LEU A 123 32.06 -17.94 -6.88
C LEU A 123 32.33 -17.51 -5.42
N ILE A 124 31.31 -17.37 -4.61
CA ILE A 124 31.46 -17.03 -3.19
C ILE A 124 32.23 -18.14 -2.46
N VAL A 125 31.81 -19.40 -2.57
CA VAL A 125 32.45 -20.52 -1.85
C VAL A 125 33.90 -20.72 -2.30
N LYS A 126 34.17 -20.66 -3.61
CA LYS A 126 35.50 -20.97 -4.16
C LYS A 126 36.52 -19.84 -4.09
N VAL A 127 36.04 -18.61 -4.16
CA VAL A 127 36.94 -17.45 -4.33
C VAL A 127 36.75 -16.41 -3.23
N ILE A 128 35.53 -15.91 -3.07
CA ILE A 128 35.29 -14.75 -2.21
C ILE A 128 35.42 -15.11 -0.72
N HIS A 129 34.82 -16.23 -0.32
CA HIS A 129 34.85 -16.65 1.09
C HIS A 129 36.26 -16.97 1.61
N PRO A 130 37.12 -17.71 0.91
CA PRO A 130 38.49 -17.93 1.35
C PRO A 130 39.27 -16.63 1.55
N LEU A 131 39.08 -15.63 0.68
CA LEU A 131 39.71 -14.32 0.80
C LEU A 131 39.21 -13.55 2.02
N ILE A 132 37.89 -13.51 2.21
CA ILE A 132 37.27 -12.84 3.37
C ILE A 132 37.68 -13.55 4.65
N TYR A 133 37.62 -14.87 4.70
CA TYR A 133 38.00 -15.65 5.87
C TYR A 133 39.46 -15.35 6.29
N LYS A 134 40.38 -15.31 5.32
CA LYS A 134 41.79 -14.91 5.58
C LYS A 134 41.88 -13.52 6.22
N VAL A 135 41.08 -12.54 5.77
CA VAL A 135 41.06 -11.21 6.38
C VAL A 135 40.47 -11.24 7.79
N LEU A 136 39.39 -12.00 7.98
CA LEU A 136 38.74 -12.13 9.29
C LEU A 136 39.66 -12.79 10.34
N THR A 137 40.50 -13.75 9.94
CA THR A 137 41.47 -14.40 10.84
C THR A 137 42.61 -13.45 11.24
N MET A 138 42.84 -12.35 10.56
CA MET A 138 43.80 -11.30 10.95
C MET A 138 43.28 -10.38 12.06
N ILE A 139 41.96 -10.36 12.30
CA ILE A 139 41.36 -9.52 13.31
C ILE A 139 41.61 -10.10 14.70
N PRO A 140 42.20 -9.33 15.65
CA PRO A 140 42.34 -9.79 17.02
C PRO A 140 40.98 -10.16 17.63
N PHE A 141 40.88 -11.29 18.29
CA PHE A 141 39.62 -11.86 18.78
C PHE A 141 38.81 -10.85 19.63
N VAL A 142 39.47 -10.16 20.56
CA VAL A 142 38.81 -9.18 21.44
C VAL A 142 38.22 -8.03 20.63
N LEU A 143 39.01 -7.51 19.66
CA LEU A 143 38.53 -6.43 18.77
C LEU A 143 37.34 -6.89 17.93
N GLY A 144 37.40 -8.11 17.39
CA GLY A 144 36.30 -8.69 16.61
C GLY A 144 35.01 -8.83 17.44
N ILE A 145 35.09 -9.24 18.70
CA ILE A 145 33.92 -9.30 19.59
C ILE A 145 33.33 -7.90 19.83
N ILE A 146 34.16 -6.90 20.08
CA ILE A 146 33.69 -5.52 20.33
C ILE A 146 33.00 -4.98 19.09
N VAL A 147 33.60 -5.11 17.91
CA VAL A 147 33.03 -4.68 16.64
C VAL A 147 31.70 -5.40 16.38
N MET A 148 31.67 -6.71 16.55
CA MET A 148 30.47 -7.51 16.35
C MET A 148 29.33 -7.10 17.30
N ALA A 149 29.65 -6.84 18.59
CA ALA A 149 28.65 -6.38 19.55
C ALA A 149 28.08 -5.01 19.17
N CYS A 150 28.92 -4.06 18.76
CA CYS A 150 28.47 -2.75 18.28
C CYS A 150 27.58 -2.85 17.03
N LEU A 151 27.99 -3.68 16.05
CA LEU A 151 27.21 -3.91 14.84
C LEU A 151 25.90 -4.63 15.13
N ALA A 152 25.87 -5.57 16.07
CA ALA A 152 24.65 -6.26 16.48
C ALA A 152 23.65 -5.30 17.15
N VAL A 153 24.10 -4.43 18.04
CA VAL A 153 23.25 -3.40 18.65
C VAL A 153 22.69 -2.46 17.58
N GLY A 154 23.53 -2.00 16.66
CA GLY A 154 23.09 -1.14 15.56
C GLY A 154 22.07 -1.84 14.65
N LEU A 155 22.29 -3.12 14.31
CA LEU A 155 21.39 -3.94 13.53
C LEU A 155 20.02 -4.11 14.20
N LEU A 156 20.00 -4.43 15.50
CA LEU A 156 18.75 -4.61 16.25
C LEU A 156 17.96 -3.29 16.37
N ALA A 157 18.66 -2.17 16.62
CA ALA A 157 18.04 -0.86 16.67
C ALA A 157 17.41 -0.48 15.30
N ASP A 158 18.14 -0.70 14.21
CA ASP A 158 17.64 -0.41 12.86
C ASP A 158 16.49 -1.35 12.46
N LEU A 159 16.57 -2.62 12.81
CA LEU A 159 15.48 -3.57 12.60
C LEU A 159 14.20 -3.14 13.33
N TYR A 160 14.32 -2.71 14.58
CA TYR A 160 13.19 -2.19 15.35
C TYR A 160 12.57 -0.94 14.70
N VAL A 161 13.40 0.02 14.29
CA VAL A 161 12.94 1.26 13.64
C VAL A 161 12.25 0.95 12.31
N THR A 162 12.87 0.10 11.49
CA THR A 162 12.32 -0.28 10.18
C THR A 162 11.01 -1.06 10.31
N ALA A 163 10.97 -2.08 11.16
CA ALA A 163 9.77 -2.87 11.42
C ALA A 163 8.63 -2.00 11.96
N SER A 164 8.92 -1.13 12.93
CA SER A 164 7.94 -0.20 13.49
C SER A 164 7.39 0.76 12.42
N ALA A 165 8.23 1.25 11.51
CA ALA A 165 7.81 2.13 10.43
C ALA A 165 6.88 1.41 9.43
N ILE A 166 7.17 0.16 9.09
CA ILE A 166 6.33 -0.65 8.20
C ILE A 166 4.97 -0.93 8.84
N LEU A 167 4.96 -1.34 10.11
CA LEU A 167 3.71 -1.60 10.83
C LEU A 167 2.85 -0.33 10.99
N LYS A 168 3.48 0.82 11.25
CA LYS A 168 2.77 2.12 11.27
C LYS A 168 2.20 2.48 9.88
N MET A 169 2.95 2.20 8.82
CA MET A 169 2.47 2.41 7.45
C MET A 169 1.24 1.54 7.16
N ASN A 170 1.27 0.26 7.52
CA ASN A 170 0.14 -0.64 7.30
C ASN A 170 -1.12 -0.20 8.06
N ARG A 171 -0.97 0.18 9.35
CA ARG A 171 -2.10 0.73 10.15
C ARG A 171 -2.66 2.02 9.55
N LYS A 172 -1.79 2.85 9.02
CA LYS A 172 -2.20 4.09 8.34
C LYS A 172 -3.02 3.77 7.09
N LEU A 173 -2.57 2.84 6.25
CA LEU A 173 -3.31 2.40 5.07
C LEU A 173 -4.70 1.85 5.44
N GLU A 174 -4.79 1.03 6.48
CA GLU A 174 -6.05 0.51 7.01
C GLU A 174 -7.00 1.64 7.45
N THR A 175 -6.47 2.64 8.16
CA THR A 175 -7.28 3.78 8.62
C THR A 175 -7.76 4.64 7.44
N MET A 176 -6.90 4.89 6.46
CA MET A 176 -7.25 5.64 5.25
C MET A 176 -8.32 4.91 4.43
N GLU A 177 -8.26 3.58 4.33
CA GLU A 177 -9.29 2.79 3.65
C GLU A 177 -10.65 2.88 4.35
N LYS A 178 -10.67 2.82 5.68
CA LYS A 178 -11.90 3.02 6.47
C LYS A 178 -12.51 4.40 6.22
N ILE A 179 -11.68 5.45 6.19
CA ILE A 179 -12.12 6.82 5.88
C ILE A 179 -12.66 6.89 4.44
N ALA A 180 -11.97 6.30 3.47
CA ALA A 180 -12.41 6.28 2.08
C ALA A 180 -13.75 5.55 1.91
N ALA A 181 -13.95 4.43 2.62
CA ALA A 181 -15.22 3.70 2.64
C ALA A 181 -16.36 4.51 3.26
N GLU A 182 -16.12 5.19 4.40
CA GLU A 182 -17.09 6.08 5.05
C GLU A 182 -17.46 7.26 4.13
N LEU A 183 -16.47 7.88 3.47
CA LEU A 183 -16.71 8.93 2.50
C LEU A 183 -17.58 8.47 1.32
N LYS A 184 -17.34 7.27 0.82
CA LYS A 184 -18.13 6.68 -0.26
C LYS A 184 -19.58 6.41 0.18
N ASP A 185 -19.77 5.86 1.39
CA ASP A 185 -21.10 5.61 1.95
C ASP A 185 -21.89 6.91 2.14
N LEU A 186 -21.25 7.93 2.73
CA LEU A 186 -21.86 9.26 2.88
C LEU A 186 -22.19 9.91 1.53
N SER A 187 -21.30 9.79 0.55
CA SER A 187 -21.54 10.31 -0.80
C SER A 187 -22.73 9.63 -1.49
N ASN A 188 -22.86 8.30 -1.32
CA ASN A 188 -23.98 7.56 -1.87
C ASN A 188 -25.31 7.98 -1.19
N LYS A 189 -25.33 8.11 0.13
CA LYS A 189 -26.50 8.56 0.88
C LYS A 189 -26.94 9.97 0.51
N VAL A 190 -25.99 10.89 0.29
CA VAL A 190 -26.29 12.24 -0.20
C VAL A 190 -26.86 12.18 -1.63
N GLY A 191 -26.27 11.35 -2.50
CA GLY A 191 -26.74 11.17 -3.88
C GLY A 191 -28.15 10.57 -3.94
N GLU A 192 -28.42 9.56 -3.15
CA GLU A 192 -29.73 8.89 -3.04
C GLU A 192 -30.80 9.85 -2.55
N ASN A 193 -30.50 10.62 -1.50
CA ASN A 193 -31.38 11.64 -0.96
C ASN A 193 -31.70 12.75 -1.98
N ILE A 194 -30.70 13.19 -2.75
CA ILE A 194 -30.92 14.18 -3.83
C ILE A 194 -31.81 13.57 -4.94
N TYR A 195 -31.59 12.33 -5.30
CA TYR A 195 -32.39 11.63 -6.30
C TYR A 195 -33.85 11.49 -5.87
N GLU A 196 -34.12 11.04 -4.64
CA GLU A 196 -35.46 10.93 -4.08
C GLU A 196 -36.18 12.28 -4.08
N ASN A 197 -35.52 13.34 -3.58
CA ASN A 197 -36.11 14.69 -3.57
C ASN A 197 -36.41 15.23 -4.98
N VAL A 198 -35.57 14.90 -5.99
CA VAL A 198 -35.82 15.29 -7.38
C VAL A 198 -37.00 14.52 -7.97
N MET A 199 -37.09 13.23 -7.70
CA MET A 199 -38.21 12.41 -8.18
C MET A 199 -39.54 12.84 -7.57
N GLU A 200 -39.60 13.05 -6.24
CA GLU A 200 -40.78 13.59 -5.56
C GLU A 200 -41.19 14.98 -6.11
N GLY A 201 -40.19 15.83 -6.40
CA GLY A 201 -40.43 17.14 -7.02
C GLY A 201 -40.99 17.03 -8.45
N MET A 202 -40.55 16.05 -9.22
CA MET A 202 -41.06 15.81 -10.57
C MET A 202 -42.49 15.25 -10.55
N GLU A 203 -42.79 14.28 -9.71
CA GLU A 203 -44.14 13.73 -9.49
C GLU A 203 -45.12 14.84 -9.08
N PHE A 204 -44.71 15.66 -8.13
CA PHE A 204 -45.50 16.83 -7.73
C PHE A 204 -45.77 17.82 -8.87
N GLN A 205 -44.78 18.06 -9.75
CA GLN A 205 -44.99 18.91 -10.94
C GLN A 205 -45.97 18.27 -11.96
N GLU A 206 -45.93 16.97 -12.15
CA GLU A 206 -46.84 16.25 -13.01
C GLU A 206 -48.29 16.28 -12.48
N GLU A 207 -48.48 15.99 -11.17
CA GLU A 207 -49.78 16.09 -10.52
C GLU A 207 -50.36 17.51 -10.63
N LYS A 208 -49.52 18.53 -10.42
CA LYS A 208 -49.92 19.92 -10.53
C LYS A 208 -50.33 20.31 -11.97
N LYS A 209 -49.61 19.74 -12.95
CA LYS A 209 -49.92 19.94 -14.37
C LYS A 209 -51.24 19.29 -14.76
N GLU A 210 -51.52 18.13 -14.23
CA GLU A 210 -52.79 17.41 -14.40
C GLU A 210 -53.95 18.13 -13.73
N GLN A 211 -53.79 18.57 -12.48
CA GLN A 211 -54.78 19.38 -11.77
C GLN A 211 -55.09 20.73 -12.46
N LEU A 212 -54.07 21.41 -13.02
CA LEU A 212 -54.24 22.59 -13.82
C LEU A 212 -54.93 22.30 -15.16
N GLY A 213 -54.65 21.16 -15.75
CA GLY A 213 -55.34 20.67 -16.95
C GLY A 213 -56.84 20.49 -16.74
N ASN A 214 -57.16 19.74 -15.68
CA ASN A 214 -58.55 19.43 -15.27
C ASN A 214 -59.32 20.73 -14.87
N ALA A 215 -58.68 21.60 -14.09
CA ALA A 215 -59.28 22.91 -13.75
C ALA A 215 -59.51 23.80 -14.95
N ARG A 216 -58.63 23.71 -15.97
CA ARG A 216 -58.80 24.47 -17.22
C ARG A 216 -59.92 23.92 -18.10
N GLU A 217 -60.15 22.62 -18.14
CA GLU A 217 -61.28 21.99 -18.82
C GLU A 217 -62.60 22.33 -18.11
N GLU A 218 -62.65 22.20 -16.79
CA GLU A 218 -63.80 22.58 -15.97
C GLU A 218 -64.14 24.08 -16.11
N LEU A 219 -63.14 24.95 -16.25
CA LEU A 219 -63.36 26.38 -16.53
C LEU A 219 -63.89 26.63 -17.94
N LYS A 220 -63.47 25.83 -18.92
CA LYS A 220 -64.03 25.91 -20.30
C LYS A 220 -65.50 25.49 -20.34
N GLU A 221 -65.89 24.44 -19.68
CA GLU A 221 -67.28 23.99 -19.59
C GLU A 221 -68.18 25.03 -18.87
N ARG A 222 -67.68 25.71 -17.83
CA ARG A 222 -68.42 26.72 -17.09
C ARG A 222 -68.45 28.10 -17.76
N LEU A 223 -67.58 28.39 -18.73
CA LEU A 223 -67.58 29.66 -19.47
C LEU A 223 -68.68 29.77 -20.51
N GLU A 224 -69.47 28.67 -20.71
CA GLU A 224 -70.69 28.68 -21.54
C GLU A 224 -71.93 29.20 -20.80
N GLU A 225 -71.86 29.53 -19.45
CA GLU A 225 -72.94 30.14 -18.66
C GLU A 225 -72.56 31.52 -18.09
N PRO A 226 -73.52 32.49 -17.89
CA PRO A 226 -73.17 33.90 -17.81
C PRO A 226 -72.71 34.41 -16.45
N LYS A 227 -71.63 35.11 -16.46
CA LYS A 227 -71.09 36.24 -15.65
C LYS A 227 -71.23 36.33 -14.11
N ALA A 228 -71.96 35.46 -13.36
CA ALA A 228 -72.12 35.59 -11.93
C ALA A 228 -71.11 34.81 -11.09
N ILE A 229 -70.31 33.93 -11.69
CA ILE A 229 -69.47 32.94 -11.01
C ILE A 229 -67.97 33.32 -10.94
N VAL A 230 -67.55 34.37 -11.60
CA VAL A 230 -66.09 34.72 -11.77
C VAL A 230 -65.44 35.16 -10.43
N ASN A 231 -66.17 35.69 -9.49
CA ASN A 231 -65.59 36.16 -8.22
C ASN A 231 -65.38 35.03 -7.19
N GLY A 232 -66.23 33.99 -7.16
CA GLY A 232 -66.06 32.85 -6.23
C GLY A 232 -64.93 31.91 -6.66
N LEU A 233 -64.62 31.85 -7.98
CA LEU A 233 -63.54 31.04 -8.50
C LEU A 233 -62.15 31.65 -8.24
N ARG A 234 -62.02 32.93 -8.10
CA ARG A 234 -60.76 33.63 -7.83
C ARG A 234 -60.25 33.35 -6.41
N ASP A 235 -61.13 33.24 -5.43
CA ASP A 235 -60.77 32.95 -4.05
C ASP A 235 -60.43 31.46 -3.85
N GLY A 236 -61.18 30.55 -4.47
CA GLY A 236 -60.88 29.09 -4.42
C GLY A 236 -59.58 28.69 -5.13
N VAL A 237 -59.19 29.40 -6.19
CA VAL A 237 -57.90 29.18 -6.87
C VAL A 237 -56.74 29.72 -6.02
N LYS A 238 -56.95 30.77 -5.22
CA LYS A 238 -55.94 31.33 -4.35
C LYS A 238 -55.64 30.40 -3.15
N GLU A 239 -56.67 29.80 -2.60
CA GLU A 239 -56.58 28.86 -1.49
C GLU A 239 -55.87 27.55 -1.92
N ARG A 240 -56.16 27.03 -3.13
CA ARG A 240 -55.50 25.85 -3.71
C ARG A 240 -54.03 26.10 -4.15
N LEU A 241 -53.62 27.35 -4.27
CA LEU A 241 -52.24 27.73 -4.59
C LEU A 241 -51.35 27.90 -3.34
N GLU A 242 -51.96 28.05 -2.13
CA GLU A 242 -51.23 28.19 -0.88
C GLU A 242 -50.95 26.85 -0.20
N GLU A 243 -51.78 25.80 -0.40
CA GLU A 243 -51.50 24.43 0.11
C GLU A 243 -50.18 23.82 -0.34
N PRO A 244 -49.66 24.06 -1.56
CA PRO A 244 -48.41 23.47 -1.98
C PRO A 244 -47.17 23.97 -1.26
N LYS A 245 -47.17 25.16 -0.67
CA LYS A 245 -46.04 25.68 0.11
C LYS A 245 -45.83 24.98 1.41
N ALA A 246 -46.93 24.67 2.14
CA ALA A 246 -46.87 23.93 3.39
C ALA A 246 -46.36 22.46 3.15
N ARG A 247 -46.74 21.83 2.03
CA ARG A 247 -46.34 20.49 1.68
C ARG A 247 -44.90 20.42 1.20
N MET A 248 -44.35 21.49 0.57
CA MET A 248 -42.93 21.59 0.24
C MET A 248 -42.03 21.80 1.48
N GLU A 249 -42.54 22.44 2.53
CA GLU A 249 -41.83 22.52 3.82
C GLU A 249 -41.86 21.19 4.60
N GLU A 250 -42.87 20.36 4.40
CA GLU A 250 -42.99 19.02 5.03
C GLU A 250 -42.13 17.96 4.30
N LEU A 251 -41.80 18.20 3.02
CA LEU A 251 -40.86 17.42 2.20
C LEU A 251 -39.39 17.81 2.39
N ALA A 252 -39.08 18.69 3.35
CA ALA A 252 -37.70 19.00 3.72
C ALA A 252 -36.98 17.71 4.15
N PRO A 253 -35.75 17.49 3.68
CA PRO A 253 -35.07 16.21 3.78
C PRO A 253 -34.99 15.76 5.25
N LYS A 254 -35.56 14.58 5.57
CA LYS A 254 -35.52 13.95 6.89
C LYS A 254 -34.09 13.60 7.35
N ILE A 255 -33.11 13.81 6.49
CA ILE A 255 -31.68 13.60 6.76
C ILE A 255 -30.99 14.96 6.70
N ASN A 256 -30.23 15.30 7.73
CA ASN A 256 -29.46 16.55 7.77
C ASN A 256 -28.30 16.51 6.77
N VAL A 257 -28.57 16.88 5.52
CA VAL A 257 -27.59 16.88 4.40
C VAL A 257 -26.41 17.80 4.74
N GLU A 258 -26.63 18.88 5.50
CA GLU A 258 -25.55 19.77 5.93
C GLU A 258 -24.60 19.10 6.92
N GLU A 259 -25.12 18.33 7.86
CA GLU A 259 -24.31 17.56 8.80
C GLU A 259 -23.50 16.47 8.08
N MET A 260 -24.11 15.80 7.09
CA MET A 260 -23.38 14.83 6.25
C MET A 260 -22.29 15.48 5.43
N LYS A 261 -22.54 16.66 4.84
CA LYS A 261 -21.51 17.43 4.11
C LYS A 261 -20.37 17.86 5.04
N ALA A 262 -20.69 18.39 6.22
CA ALA A 262 -19.68 18.77 7.21
C ALA A 262 -18.82 17.56 7.63
N ARG A 263 -19.45 16.41 7.84
CA ARG A 263 -18.74 15.16 8.15
C ARG A 263 -17.85 14.70 7.00
N MET A 264 -18.31 14.83 5.75
CA MET A 264 -17.48 14.51 4.56
C MET A 264 -16.27 15.44 4.46
N GLU A 265 -16.41 16.73 4.76
CA GLU A 265 -15.28 17.67 4.74
C GLU A 265 -14.27 17.35 5.85
N GLU A 266 -14.72 17.03 7.06
CA GLU A 266 -13.87 16.59 8.16
C GLU A 266 -13.07 15.32 7.78
N LEU A 267 -13.75 14.32 7.21
CA LEU A 267 -13.12 13.07 6.78
C LEU A 267 -12.13 13.29 5.63
N LYS A 268 -12.44 14.15 4.68
CA LYS A 268 -11.51 14.54 3.60
C LYS A 268 -10.28 15.22 4.16
N ALA A 269 -10.43 16.17 5.06
CA ALA A 269 -9.31 16.87 5.70
C ALA A 269 -8.41 15.88 6.44
N LYS A 270 -8.99 14.96 7.20
CA LYS A 270 -8.27 13.89 7.91
C LYS A 270 -7.55 12.94 6.96
N TYR A 271 -8.19 12.57 5.84
CA TYR A 271 -7.56 11.73 4.82
C TYR A 271 -6.33 12.42 4.21
N GLU A 272 -6.44 13.69 3.82
CA GLU A 272 -5.34 14.47 3.25
C GLU A 272 -4.22 14.67 4.27
N GLU A 273 -4.52 15.02 5.51
CA GLU A 273 -3.52 15.10 6.59
C GLU A 273 -2.75 13.78 6.74
N MET A 274 -3.47 12.68 6.74
CA MET A 274 -2.83 11.35 6.79
C MET A 274 -2.01 11.09 5.53
N ALA A 275 -2.46 11.44 4.34
CA ALA A 275 -1.74 11.24 3.09
C ALA A 275 -0.43 12.06 3.04
N GLU A 276 -0.42 13.26 3.61
CA GLU A 276 0.74 14.14 3.68
C GLU A 276 1.73 13.75 4.78
N ASN A 277 1.25 13.29 5.93
CA ASN A 277 2.09 12.89 7.06
C ASN A 277 2.86 11.59 6.75
N ARG A 278 4.06 11.73 6.19
CA ARG A 278 4.93 10.62 5.75
C ARG A 278 6.16 10.48 6.64
N THR A 279 6.51 9.24 6.97
CA THR A 279 7.76 8.97 7.65
C THR A 279 8.90 8.86 6.63
N LYS A 280 10.07 9.41 6.95
CA LYS A 280 11.27 9.30 6.09
C LYS A 280 11.59 7.85 5.73
N VAL A 281 11.41 6.92 6.68
CA VAL A 281 11.62 5.48 6.45
C VAL A 281 10.61 4.90 5.47
N GLY A 282 9.32 5.23 5.60
CA GLY A 282 8.27 4.81 4.68
C GLY A 282 8.51 5.31 3.26
N GLU A 283 8.84 6.59 3.09
CA GLU A 283 9.18 7.14 1.78
C GLU A 283 10.40 6.46 1.15
N ARG A 284 11.44 6.20 1.96
CA ARG A 284 12.63 5.48 1.51
C ARG A 284 12.25 4.09 0.99
N LEU A 285 11.45 3.33 1.75
CA LEU A 285 11.03 1.99 1.38
C LEU A 285 10.23 1.98 0.07
N VAL A 286 9.26 2.88 -0.09
CA VAL A 286 8.47 3.00 -1.32
C VAL A 286 9.37 3.35 -2.52
N LYS A 287 10.39 4.21 -2.35
CA LYS A 287 11.37 4.55 -3.40
C LYS A 287 12.34 3.42 -3.69
N ALA A 288 12.76 2.67 -2.66
CA ALA A 288 13.70 1.56 -2.77
C ALA A 288 13.09 0.33 -3.47
N PHE A 289 11.81 0.07 -3.24
CA PHE A 289 11.10 -1.11 -3.74
C PHE A 289 9.93 -0.73 -4.66
N PRO A 290 10.20 -0.30 -5.91
CA PRO A 290 9.16 0.17 -6.83
C PRO A 290 8.15 -0.93 -7.24
N LYS A 291 8.49 -2.20 -7.07
CA LYS A 291 7.61 -3.36 -7.29
C LYS A 291 6.97 -3.92 -6.01
N MET A 292 7.17 -3.25 -4.87
CA MET A 292 6.54 -3.66 -3.61
C MET A 292 5.02 -3.62 -3.75
N GLN A 293 4.37 -4.68 -3.31
CA GLN A 293 2.91 -4.78 -3.29
C GLN A 293 2.44 -4.95 -1.85
N VAL A 294 1.37 -4.25 -1.50
CA VAL A 294 0.68 -4.43 -0.23
C VAL A 294 -0.46 -5.42 -0.48
N ARG A 295 -0.61 -6.43 0.39
CA ARG A 295 -1.64 -7.47 0.22
C ARG A 295 -3.06 -6.93 0.41
N GLN A 296 -3.20 -6.03 1.37
CA GLN A 296 -4.44 -5.31 1.69
C GLN A 296 -4.26 -3.84 1.31
N HIS A 297 -5.36 -3.10 1.10
CA HIS A 297 -5.33 -1.65 0.86
C HIS A 297 -4.54 -1.23 -0.41
N LYS A 298 -4.61 -2.03 -1.48
CA LYS A 298 -3.80 -1.82 -2.70
C LYS A 298 -4.04 -0.45 -3.34
N GLU A 299 -5.29 -0.03 -3.49
CA GLU A 299 -5.66 1.24 -4.13
C GLU A 299 -5.09 2.43 -3.36
N ILE A 300 -5.25 2.46 -2.04
CA ILE A 300 -4.72 3.50 -1.16
C ILE A 300 -3.19 3.54 -1.21
N PHE A 301 -2.55 2.36 -1.23
CA PHE A 301 -1.10 2.27 -1.33
C PHE A 301 -0.58 2.81 -2.67
N GLU A 302 -1.23 2.50 -3.80
CA GLU A 302 -0.83 3.04 -5.10
C GLU A 302 -1.00 4.55 -5.16
N GLU A 303 -2.07 5.10 -4.60
CA GLU A 303 -2.26 6.55 -4.48
C GLU A 303 -1.11 7.20 -3.68
N LEU A 304 -0.79 6.64 -2.49
CA LEU A 304 0.33 7.15 -1.69
C LEU A 304 1.67 7.01 -2.42
N ARG A 305 1.89 5.91 -3.15
CA ARG A 305 3.09 5.70 -3.98
C ARG A 305 3.22 6.78 -5.06
N GLU A 306 2.14 7.13 -5.74
CA GLU A 306 2.15 8.20 -6.74
C GLU A 306 2.43 9.56 -6.12
N ARG A 307 1.84 9.87 -4.96
CA ARG A 307 2.11 11.09 -4.21
C ARG A 307 3.59 11.19 -3.80
N VAL A 308 4.22 10.05 -3.40
CA VAL A 308 5.66 9.99 -3.09
C VAL A 308 6.53 10.20 -4.35
N ARG A 309 6.08 9.75 -5.51
CA ARG A 309 6.79 9.95 -6.78
C ARG A 309 6.72 11.40 -7.27
N ARG A 310 5.62 12.09 -7.04
CA ARG A 310 5.42 13.50 -7.44
C ARG A 310 6.13 14.48 -6.51
N SER A 311 6.37 14.12 -5.26
CA SER A 311 7.12 14.95 -4.29
C SER A 311 8.63 14.82 -4.54
N LYS A 312 9.13 15.41 -5.65
CA LYS A 312 10.55 15.54 -5.96
C LYS A 312 11.10 16.86 -5.44
#